data_1da227cf5787fbfeff1619dcad420d6c
#
_entry.id   1da227cf5787fbfeff1619dcad420d6c
#
_cell.length_a   1.000
_cell.length_b   1.000
_cell.length_c   1.000
_cell.angle_alpha   90.00
_cell.angle_beta   90.00
_cell.angle_gamma   90.00
#
_symmetry.space_group_name_H-M   'P 1'
#
loop_
_entity.id
_entity.type
_entity.pdbx_description
1 polymer ?
#
loop_
_entity_poly.entity_id
_entity_poly.type
_entity_poly.pdbx_seq_one_letter_code
_entity_poly.pdbx_strand_id
1 'polypeptide(L)'
;TSLPSATYAVSKHAAIAFAEWLAVRHGDAGIKVSVLCPQAVDTPMIQGRSGSSAARNDGVISADDLAQCVVEGLDAESFLILPHPQVIEYFQRKGSNYDRWIAGMRRFAAQLGIGAPKP
;
A
#
# COMPACT_ATOMS: atom_id res chain seq x y z
N THR A 1 0.44 -3.31 4.95
CA THR A 1 1.36 -4.35 5.49
C THR A 1 1.25 -5.61 4.67
N SER A 2 2.38 -6.12 4.19
CA SER A 2 2.43 -7.42 3.50
C SER A 2 2.43 -8.54 4.54
N LEU A 3 1.43 -9.42 4.51
CA LEU A 3 1.35 -10.55 5.44
C LEU A 3 2.41 -11.64 5.15
N PRO A 4 2.71 -11.98 3.89
CA PRO A 4 3.62 -13.09 3.59
C PRO A 4 5.12 -12.74 3.68
N SER A 5 5.48 -11.44 3.78
CA SER A 5 6.89 -11.03 3.75
C SER A 5 7.17 -9.83 4.64
N ALA A 6 7.92 -10.05 5.71
CA ALA A 6 8.36 -8.99 6.61
C ALA A 6 9.34 -8.02 5.91
N THR A 7 10.27 -8.51 5.12
CA THR A 7 11.24 -7.68 4.37
C THR A 7 10.54 -6.74 3.40
N TYR A 8 9.54 -7.25 2.68
CA TYR A 8 8.70 -6.43 1.80
C TYR A 8 7.93 -5.37 2.59
N ALA A 9 7.28 -5.75 3.70
CA ALA A 9 6.55 -4.81 4.53
C ALA A 9 7.45 -3.69 5.06
N VAL A 10 8.62 -4.04 5.60
CA VAL A 10 9.60 -3.07 6.12
C VAL A 10 10.08 -2.13 5.01
N SER A 11 10.52 -2.65 3.86
CA SER A 11 11.05 -1.82 2.78
C SER A 11 10.00 -0.85 2.21
N LYS A 12 8.74 -1.29 2.10
CA LYS A 12 7.66 -0.41 1.59
C LYS A 12 7.26 0.66 2.61
N HIS A 13 7.26 0.37 3.91
CA HIS A 13 7.06 1.39 4.94
C HIS A 13 8.22 2.38 5.00
N ALA A 14 9.46 1.90 4.88
CA ALA A 14 10.63 2.76 4.82
C ALA A 14 10.59 3.72 3.62
N ALA A 15 10.11 3.29 2.47
CA ALA A 15 9.95 4.15 1.30
C ALA A 15 8.95 5.31 1.55
N ILE A 16 7.82 5.03 2.22
CA ILE A 16 6.86 6.07 2.59
C ILE A 16 7.50 7.06 3.58
N ALA A 17 8.12 6.54 4.65
CA ALA A 17 8.75 7.39 5.66
C ALA A 17 9.86 8.28 5.06
N PHE A 18 10.63 7.75 4.09
CA PHE A 18 11.65 8.54 3.38
C PHE A 18 11.01 9.65 2.53
N ALA A 19 9.92 9.35 1.82
CA ALA A 19 9.19 10.35 1.05
C ALA A 19 8.58 11.45 1.94
N GLU A 20 8.02 11.09 3.09
CA GLU A 20 7.54 12.03 4.10
C GLU A 20 8.67 12.96 4.57
N TRP A 21 9.82 12.38 4.90
CA TRP A 21 11.00 13.15 5.30
C TRP A 21 11.44 14.14 4.21
N LEU A 22 11.48 13.70 2.95
CA LEU A 22 11.81 14.57 1.80
C LEU A 22 10.81 15.73 1.66
N ALA A 23 9.51 15.42 1.72
CA ALA A 23 8.46 16.41 1.57
C ALA A 23 8.52 17.47 2.70
N VAL A 24 8.71 17.02 3.93
CA VAL A 24 8.83 17.91 5.10
C VAL A 24 10.12 18.74 5.03
N ARG A 25 11.24 18.12 4.67
CA ARG A 25 12.55 18.78 4.72
C ARG A 25 12.78 19.77 3.57
N HIS A 26 12.19 19.53 2.42
CA HIS A 26 12.52 20.25 1.18
C HIS A 26 11.29 20.90 0.50
N GLY A 27 10.10 20.75 1.07
CA GLY A 27 8.87 21.32 0.50
C GLY A 27 8.92 22.82 0.32
N ASP A 28 9.43 23.56 1.31
CA ASP A 28 9.59 25.00 1.25
C ASP A 28 10.64 25.46 0.22
N ALA A 29 11.54 24.56 -0.20
CA ALA A 29 12.47 24.79 -1.29
C ALA A 29 11.84 24.51 -2.68
N GLY A 30 10.53 24.24 -2.74
CA GLY A 30 9.79 23.99 -3.97
C GLY A 30 9.84 22.54 -4.48
N ILE A 31 10.40 21.60 -3.71
CA ILE A 31 10.44 20.19 -4.09
C ILE A 31 9.10 19.54 -3.74
N LYS A 32 8.40 19.05 -4.77
CA LYS A 32 7.16 18.30 -4.63
C LYS A 32 7.47 16.80 -4.64
N VAL A 33 6.90 16.09 -3.68
CA VAL A 33 7.11 14.65 -3.50
C VAL A 33 5.77 13.95 -3.55
N SER A 34 5.69 12.88 -4.34
CA SER A 34 4.51 12.04 -4.44
C SER A 34 4.85 10.57 -4.16
N VAL A 35 3.95 9.86 -3.52
CA VAL A 35 4.07 8.43 -3.22
C VAL A 35 2.89 7.68 -3.81
N LEU A 36 3.20 6.75 -4.71
CA LEU A 36 2.23 5.86 -5.29
C LEU A 36 1.98 4.65 -4.38
N CYS A 37 0.73 4.47 -3.93
CA CYS A 37 0.33 3.39 -3.02
C CYS A 37 -0.75 2.49 -3.65
N PRO A 38 -0.44 1.67 -4.66
CA PRO A 38 -1.41 0.79 -5.31
C PRO A 38 -1.69 -0.46 -4.48
N GLN A 39 -2.84 -1.06 -4.69
CA GLN A 39 -3.13 -2.45 -4.36
C GLN A 39 -2.70 -3.37 -5.52
N ALA A 40 -3.58 -4.24 -6.03
CA ALA A 40 -3.23 -5.13 -7.12
C ALA A 40 -3.26 -4.39 -8.47
N VAL A 41 -2.19 -4.53 -9.24
CA VAL A 41 -2.06 -4.03 -10.62
C VAL A 41 -1.81 -5.22 -11.53
N ASP A 42 -2.47 -5.27 -12.68
CA ASP A 42 -2.27 -6.35 -13.66
C ASP A 42 -0.87 -6.26 -14.28
N THR A 43 0.02 -7.06 -13.72
CA THR A 43 1.42 -7.13 -14.11
C THR A 43 1.90 -8.58 -14.01
N PRO A 44 3.01 -8.95 -14.66
CA PRO A 44 3.61 -10.28 -14.52
C PRO A 44 3.89 -10.68 -13.07
N MET A 45 4.06 -9.73 -12.17
CA MET A 45 4.28 -10.01 -10.75
C MET A 45 3.08 -10.71 -10.07
N ILE A 46 1.85 -10.41 -10.52
CA ILE A 46 0.63 -11.01 -9.96
C ILE A 46 0.03 -12.09 -10.87
N GLN A 47 0.42 -12.13 -12.14
CA GLN A 47 0.05 -13.17 -13.08
C GLN A 47 0.73 -14.48 -12.67
N GLY A 48 -0.01 -15.58 -12.59
CA GLY A 48 0.53 -16.89 -12.19
C GLY A 48 0.67 -17.12 -10.68
N ARG A 49 0.41 -16.14 -9.83
CA ARG A 49 0.24 -16.35 -8.40
C ARG A 49 -1.20 -16.76 -8.10
N SER A 50 -1.46 -18.06 -8.14
CA SER A 50 -2.68 -18.64 -7.58
C SER A 50 -2.68 -18.40 -6.07
N GLY A 51 -3.55 -17.53 -5.60
CA GLY A 51 -3.72 -17.29 -4.18
C GLY A 51 -4.38 -15.95 -3.93
N SER A 52 -5.22 -15.90 -2.93
CA SER A 52 -5.87 -14.73 -2.41
C SER A 52 -4.84 -13.73 -1.86
N SER A 53 -4.29 -12.90 -2.73
CA SER A 53 -3.59 -11.71 -2.23
C SER A 53 -4.64 -10.76 -1.66
N ALA A 54 -4.45 -10.30 -0.43
CA ALA A 54 -5.29 -9.27 0.18
C ALA A 54 -5.45 -8.04 -0.74
N ALA A 55 -4.42 -7.73 -1.52
CA ALA A 55 -4.43 -6.64 -2.48
C ALA A 55 -5.45 -6.80 -3.61
N ARG A 56 -5.92 -8.03 -3.92
CA ARG A 56 -6.93 -8.27 -4.95
C ARG A 56 -8.37 -7.99 -4.50
N ASN A 57 -8.59 -7.86 -3.19
CA ASN A 57 -9.94 -7.64 -2.65
C ASN A 57 -10.52 -6.29 -3.09
N ASP A 58 -9.67 -5.32 -3.39
CA ASP A 58 -10.07 -3.98 -3.83
C ASP A 58 -10.15 -3.85 -5.36
N GLY A 59 -10.01 -4.97 -6.08
CA GLY A 59 -9.94 -5.03 -7.53
C GLY A 59 -8.52 -5.04 -8.06
N VAL A 60 -8.40 -5.34 -9.35
CA VAL A 60 -7.14 -5.30 -10.09
C VAL A 60 -7.28 -4.24 -11.17
N ILE A 61 -6.42 -3.24 -11.17
CA ILE A 61 -6.41 -2.20 -12.20
C ILE A 61 -5.36 -2.50 -13.27
N SER A 62 -5.57 -1.96 -14.47
CA SER A 62 -4.58 -2.06 -15.54
C SER A 62 -3.35 -1.20 -15.27
N ALA A 63 -2.24 -1.51 -15.92
CA ALA A 63 -1.05 -0.67 -15.85
C ALA A 63 -1.28 0.73 -16.44
N ASP A 64 -2.12 0.83 -17.47
CA ASP A 64 -2.46 2.11 -18.12
C ASP A 64 -3.31 3.00 -17.19
N ASP A 65 -4.32 2.43 -16.54
CA ASP A 65 -5.13 3.16 -15.54
C ASP A 65 -4.27 3.63 -14.37
N LEU A 66 -3.32 2.79 -13.93
CA LEU A 66 -2.37 3.18 -12.90
C LEU A 66 -1.51 4.36 -13.34
N ALA A 67 -0.99 4.31 -14.57
CA ALA A 67 -0.17 5.39 -15.12
C ALA A 67 -0.95 6.69 -15.22
N GLN A 68 -2.22 6.63 -15.63
CA GLN A 68 -3.09 7.80 -15.66
C GLN A 68 -3.30 8.41 -14.28
N CYS A 69 -3.56 7.59 -13.25
CA CYS A 69 -3.65 8.07 -11.86
C CYS A 69 -2.36 8.76 -11.39
N VAL A 70 -1.19 8.27 -11.84
CA VAL A 70 0.09 8.90 -11.49
C VAL A 70 0.20 10.28 -12.13
N VAL A 71 -0.13 10.42 -13.42
CA VAL A 71 -0.09 11.72 -14.12
C VAL A 71 -1.00 12.73 -13.43
N GLU A 72 -2.25 12.35 -13.16
CA GLU A 72 -3.22 13.22 -12.47
C GLU A 72 -2.75 13.60 -11.05
N GLY A 73 -2.18 12.65 -10.31
CA GLY A 73 -1.65 12.89 -8.98
C GLY A 73 -0.44 13.83 -8.95
N LEU A 74 0.44 13.73 -9.96
CA LEU A 74 1.57 14.63 -10.13
C LEU A 74 1.11 16.03 -10.54
N ASP A 75 0.16 16.16 -11.45
CA ASP A 75 -0.40 17.45 -11.87
C ASP A 75 -1.10 18.17 -10.70
N ALA A 76 -1.74 17.40 -9.81
CA ALA A 76 -2.36 17.92 -8.61
C ALA A 76 -1.37 18.15 -7.44
N GLU A 77 -0.08 17.86 -7.62
CA GLU A 77 0.95 17.89 -6.58
C GLU A 77 0.55 17.11 -5.31
N SER A 78 -0.21 16.02 -5.47
CA SER A 78 -0.68 15.20 -4.35
C SER A 78 0.46 14.39 -3.74
N PHE A 79 0.60 14.40 -2.41
CA PHE A 79 1.60 13.56 -1.74
C PHE A 79 1.26 12.08 -1.85
N LEU A 80 0.02 11.68 -1.54
CA LEU A 80 -0.42 10.29 -1.71
C LEU A 80 -1.21 10.14 -3.01
N ILE A 81 -0.71 9.29 -3.91
CA ILE A 81 -1.43 8.86 -5.11
C ILE A 81 -2.05 7.50 -4.82
N LEU A 82 -3.38 7.46 -4.73
CA LEU A 82 -4.17 6.31 -4.30
C LEU A 82 -5.08 5.81 -5.43
N PRO A 83 -4.58 4.94 -6.33
CA PRO A 83 -5.39 4.38 -7.41
C PRO A 83 -6.58 3.56 -6.91
N HIS A 84 -6.47 3.05 -5.68
CA HIS A 84 -7.55 2.38 -4.95
C HIS A 84 -7.97 3.28 -3.78
N PRO A 85 -9.06 4.04 -3.89
CA PRO A 85 -9.43 5.06 -2.88
C PRO A 85 -9.68 4.47 -1.48
N GLN A 86 -10.02 3.18 -1.38
CA GLN A 86 -10.22 2.48 -0.11
C GLN A 86 -8.97 2.46 0.77
N VAL A 87 -7.79 2.66 0.19
CA VAL A 87 -6.52 2.64 0.94
C VAL A 87 -6.50 3.70 2.03
N ILE A 88 -7.10 4.88 1.79
CA ILE A 88 -7.16 5.93 2.82
C ILE A 88 -7.93 5.49 4.06
N GLU A 89 -9.02 4.72 3.88
CA GLU A 89 -9.78 4.18 5.01
C GLU A 89 -8.96 3.16 5.81
N TYR A 90 -8.11 2.37 5.13
CA TYR A 90 -7.24 1.41 5.80
C TYR A 90 -6.20 2.12 6.67
N PHE A 91 -5.64 3.23 6.22
CA PHE A 91 -4.76 4.08 7.02
C PHE A 91 -5.49 4.64 8.25
N GLN A 92 -6.67 5.18 8.05
CA GLN A 92 -7.48 5.75 9.14
C GLN A 92 -7.85 4.69 10.19
N ARG A 93 -8.33 3.52 9.75
CA ARG A 93 -8.66 2.40 10.65
C ARG A 93 -7.45 1.89 11.44
N LYS A 94 -6.30 1.83 10.79
CA LYS A 94 -5.05 1.45 11.44
C LYS A 94 -4.65 2.49 12.49
N GLY A 95 -4.68 3.78 12.15
CA GLY A 95 -4.29 4.87 13.04
C GLY A 95 -5.25 5.07 14.21
N SER A 96 -6.55 4.80 14.03
CA SER A 96 -7.56 5.01 15.07
C SER A 96 -7.46 4.03 16.24
N ASN A 97 -7.05 2.78 16.01
CA ASN A 97 -6.87 1.78 17.06
C ASN A 97 -5.97 0.64 16.57
N TYR A 98 -4.69 0.71 16.92
CA TYR A 98 -3.68 -0.24 16.48
C TYR A 98 -3.92 -1.67 16.99
N ASP A 99 -4.33 -1.84 18.24
CA ASP A 99 -4.56 -3.17 18.82
C ASP A 99 -5.71 -3.88 18.13
N ARG A 100 -6.80 -3.15 17.89
CA ARG A 100 -7.95 -3.66 17.15
C ARG A 100 -7.55 -4.03 15.72
N TRP A 101 -6.75 -3.19 15.07
CA TRP A 101 -6.25 -3.44 13.72
C TRP A 101 -5.35 -4.69 13.68
N ILE A 102 -4.40 -4.84 14.61
CA ILE A 102 -3.52 -6.02 14.72
C ILE A 102 -4.37 -7.29 14.92
N ALA A 103 -5.35 -7.26 15.83
CA ALA A 103 -6.24 -8.40 16.05
C ALA A 103 -7.02 -8.77 14.77
N GLY A 104 -7.49 -7.79 14.02
CA GLY A 104 -8.13 -7.98 12.70
C GLY A 104 -7.20 -8.62 11.69
N MET A 105 -5.98 -8.11 11.56
CA MET A 105 -4.97 -8.63 10.63
C MET A 105 -4.53 -10.06 10.96
N ARG A 106 -4.48 -10.43 12.25
CA ARG A 106 -4.20 -11.82 12.66
C ARG A 106 -5.29 -12.77 12.19
N ARG A 107 -6.56 -12.42 12.36
CA ARG A 107 -7.69 -13.23 11.87
C ARG A 107 -7.65 -13.37 10.34
N PHE A 108 -7.38 -12.26 9.65
CA PHE A 108 -7.27 -12.25 8.20
C PHE A 108 -6.10 -13.10 7.70
N ALA A 109 -4.93 -13.04 8.34
CA ALA A 109 -3.80 -13.91 8.04
C ALA A 109 -4.15 -15.39 8.18
N ALA A 110 -4.89 -15.75 9.25
CA ALA A 110 -5.34 -17.13 9.46
C ALA A 110 -6.29 -17.60 8.35
N GLN A 111 -7.23 -16.74 7.90
CA GLN A 111 -8.12 -17.05 6.77
C GLN A 111 -7.37 -17.29 5.46
N LEU A 112 -6.25 -16.60 5.24
CA LEU A 112 -5.39 -16.77 4.07
C LEU A 112 -4.39 -17.94 4.22
N GLY A 113 -4.44 -18.70 5.32
CA GLY A 113 -3.47 -19.75 5.59
C GLY A 113 -2.06 -19.25 5.91
N ILE A 114 -1.91 -17.95 6.18
CA ILE A 114 -0.65 -17.30 6.57
C ILE A 114 -0.65 -17.23 8.11
N GLY A 115 -0.44 -18.36 8.74
CA GLY A 115 -0.35 -18.46 10.20
C GLY A 115 1.08 -18.37 10.70
N ALA A 116 1.26 -18.29 12.05
CA ALA A 116 2.56 -18.53 12.65
C ALA A 116 3.07 -19.91 12.22
N PRO A 117 4.39 -20.08 11.99
CA PRO A 117 4.94 -21.40 11.74
C PRO A 117 4.53 -22.31 12.91
N LYS A 118 4.04 -23.51 12.56
CA LYS A 118 3.75 -24.52 13.58
C LYS A 118 5.06 -24.83 14.31
N PRO A 119 5.00 -24.96 15.64
CA PRO A 119 6.18 -25.33 16.44
C PRO A 119 6.79 -26.65 15.99
#